data_0326c901a33a303432e87af4d8c5de5f
#
_entry.id   0326c901a33a303432e87af4d8c5de5f
#
_cell.length_a   1.000
_cell.length_b   1.000
_cell.length_c   1.000
_cell.angle_alpha   90.00
_cell.angle_beta   90.00
_cell.angle_gamma   90.00
#
_symmetry.space_group_name_H-M   'P 1'
#
loop_
_entity.id
_entity.type
_entity.pdbx_description
1 polymer ?
#
loop_
_entity_poly.entity_id
_entity_poly.type
_entity_poly.pdbx_seq_one_letter_code
_entity_poly.pdbx_strand_id
1 'polypeptide(L)'
;TKHTIEEDTGMGFETEEFYVKSGDEMLALFPDVPEAISKVLDVIVKNEIKFPPSYIKDLIRVYIKRELTDDELNELVLKINEAHERAYIEAGEAVGTVAAQSVGEPGTQMTMRTFHYAGVAELNVTLGLPRLIEIVDARKKISTPTMDIYFEEEYKNDEEFVRKLANKIGKSTINDILSDFNLDYGGMQVIVTLDERKIQDRRLDYDSIIAQVEKIFKKVEIEDDYKLTFRPRNPTIREIRLLADKVRDLQISGTKGIGKVIIRKGDDEWIIHTEGSNLKAIFNEEGIDKARSTTNDIHEIETVLGIEAARNAIVYELNRTLSDQGLTVDIRHIMLVADMMTSEGVVKSIGRHGISGEKSSVLARAAFEETGKHLLNASIRGEVDDLTGIIENIIIGQPIPLGTGSVGVKMDYKNE
;
A
#
# COMPACT_ATOMS: atom_id res chain seq x y z
N THR A 1 -6.92 -24.37 -38.72
CA THR A 1 -7.53 -23.64 -37.60
C THR A 1 -6.54 -22.76 -36.81
N LYS A 2 -5.27 -22.68 -37.23
CA LYS A 2 -4.26 -21.74 -36.63
C LYS A 2 -4.13 -20.41 -37.39
N HIS A 3 -4.84 -20.21 -38.48
CA HIS A 3 -4.65 -19.08 -39.40
C HIS A 3 -5.67 -17.94 -39.31
N THR A 4 -6.60 -17.94 -38.33
CA THR A 4 -7.68 -16.94 -38.30
C THR A 4 -7.69 -16.07 -37.05
N ILE A 5 -6.68 -16.20 -36.16
CA ILE A 5 -6.57 -15.34 -34.97
C ILE A 5 -5.50 -14.24 -35.13
N GLU A 6 -4.66 -14.31 -36.17
CA GLU A 6 -3.56 -13.36 -36.40
C GLU A 6 -3.94 -12.04 -37.11
N GLU A 7 -5.15 -11.90 -37.61
CA GLU A 7 -5.49 -10.73 -38.44
C GLU A 7 -6.28 -9.63 -37.74
N ASP A 8 -6.71 -9.78 -36.48
CA ASP A 8 -7.60 -8.80 -35.83
C ASP A 8 -7.10 -8.17 -34.51
N THR A 9 -5.89 -8.47 -34.08
CA THR A 9 -5.23 -7.71 -33.02
C THR A 9 -4.16 -6.82 -33.62
N GLY A 10 -4.52 -5.58 -33.95
CA GLY A 10 -3.60 -4.55 -34.46
C GLY A 10 -2.46 -4.13 -33.52
N MET A 11 -1.82 -5.08 -32.85
CA MET A 11 -0.53 -4.95 -32.16
C MET A 11 0.46 -5.93 -32.76
N GLY A 12 0.80 -5.70 -34.04
CA GLY A 12 2.00 -6.25 -34.62
C GLY A 12 3.22 -5.60 -34.00
N PHE A 13 3.59 -5.95 -32.78
CA PHE A 13 4.94 -5.79 -32.31
C PHE A 13 5.79 -6.79 -33.08
N GLU A 14 6.57 -6.31 -34.02
CA GLU A 14 7.56 -7.14 -34.70
C GLU A 14 8.40 -7.81 -33.61
N THR A 15 8.51 -9.13 -33.66
CA THR A 15 9.18 -9.95 -32.66
C THR A 15 10.62 -9.48 -32.46
N GLU A 16 11.28 -9.01 -33.52
CA GLU A 16 12.63 -8.49 -33.48
C GLU A 16 12.78 -7.20 -32.65
N GLU A 17 11.86 -6.24 -32.74
CA GLU A 17 11.89 -5.01 -31.91
C GLU A 17 11.73 -5.30 -30.42
N PHE A 18 10.89 -6.28 -30.07
CA PHE A 18 10.73 -6.69 -28.68
C PHE A 18 12.02 -7.26 -28.09
N TYR A 19 12.75 -8.10 -28.83
CA TYR A 19 13.99 -8.68 -28.36
C TYR A 19 15.15 -7.68 -28.33
N VAL A 20 15.23 -6.75 -29.26
CA VAL A 20 16.23 -5.67 -29.25
C VAL A 20 16.02 -4.80 -28.02
N LYS A 21 14.80 -4.37 -27.73
CA LYS A 21 14.50 -3.57 -26.55
C LYS A 21 14.78 -4.32 -25.24
N SER A 22 14.41 -5.61 -25.17
CA SER A 22 14.75 -6.45 -24.01
C SER A 22 16.24 -6.65 -23.86
N GLY A 23 17.01 -6.73 -24.96
CA GLY A 23 18.45 -6.83 -24.95
C GLY A 23 19.12 -5.60 -24.36
N ASP A 24 18.69 -4.40 -24.75
CA ASP A 24 19.21 -3.13 -24.22
C ASP A 24 18.92 -2.98 -22.72
N GLU A 25 17.72 -3.37 -22.26
CA GLU A 25 17.37 -3.38 -20.84
C GLU A 25 18.22 -4.38 -20.05
N MET A 26 18.52 -5.56 -20.61
CA MET A 26 19.36 -6.56 -19.96
C MET A 26 20.82 -6.16 -19.92
N LEU A 27 21.35 -5.50 -20.95
CA LEU A 27 22.71 -4.93 -20.97
C LEU A 27 22.88 -3.85 -19.89
N ALA A 28 21.85 -3.05 -19.65
CA ALA A 28 21.88 -2.06 -18.56
C ALA A 28 21.90 -2.71 -17.16
N LEU A 29 21.28 -3.89 -17.01
CA LEU A 29 21.21 -4.61 -15.74
C LEU A 29 22.43 -5.52 -15.46
N PHE A 30 23.09 -6.00 -16.52
CA PHE A 30 24.23 -6.92 -16.44
C PHE A 30 25.37 -6.48 -17.36
N PRO A 31 26.01 -5.31 -17.12
CA PRO A 31 27.03 -4.76 -18.02
C PRO A 31 28.26 -5.65 -18.14
N ASP A 32 28.55 -6.50 -17.15
CA ASP A 32 29.76 -7.30 -17.08
C ASP A 32 29.69 -8.63 -17.88
N VAL A 33 28.50 -9.01 -18.40
CA VAL A 33 28.31 -10.33 -19.02
C VAL A 33 27.52 -10.29 -20.34
N PRO A 34 27.96 -9.48 -21.34
CA PRO A 34 27.22 -9.32 -22.61
C PRO A 34 27.11 -10.63 -23.42
N GLU A 35 28.10 -11.52 -23.32
CA GLU A 35 28.08 -12.81 -24.03
C GLU A 35 26.99 -13.77 -23.50
N ALA A 36 26.72 -13.75 -22.20
CA ALA A 36 25.65 -14.56 -21.60
C ALA A 36 24.26 -14.08 -22.04
N ILE A 37 24.09 -12.76 -22.14
CA ILE A 37 22.83 -12.15 -22.61
C ILE A 37 22.57 -12.53 -24.06
N SER A 38 23.58 -12.40 -24.96
CA SER A 38 23.47 -12.76 -26.36
C SER A 38 23.08 -14.23 -26.53
N LYS A 39 23.77 -15.16 -25.84
CA LYS A 39 23.45 -16.60 -25.91
C LYS A 39 22.03 -16.92 -25.45
N VAL A 40 21.58 -16.36 -24.34
CA VAL A 40 20.23 -16.60 -23.83
C VAL A 40 19.18 -16.06 -24.82
N LEU A 41 19.37 -14.86 -25.36
CA LEU A 41 18.48 -14.26 -26.36
C LEU A 41 18.47 -15.08 -27.67
N ASP A 42 19.63 -15.52 -28.16
CA ASP A 42 19.74 -16.35 -29.38
C ASP A 42 18.94 -17.65 -29.25
N VAL A 43 18.99 -18.31 -28.08
CA VAL A 43 18.22 -19.54 -27.82
C VAL A 43 16.73 -19.23 -27.77
N ILE A 44 16.30 -18.12 -27.16
CA ILE A 44 14.90 -17.71 -27.08
C ILE A 44 14.35 -17.37 -28.49
N VAL A 45 15.11 -16.60 -29.27
CA VAL A 45 14.75 -16.24 -30.65
C VAL A 45 14.67 -17.46 -31.55
N LYS A 46 15.65 -18.39 -31.44
CA LYS A 46 15.68 -19.65 -32.20
C LYS A 46 14.44 -20.51 -31.99
N ASN A 47 13.89 -20.50 -30.78
CA ASN A 47 12.68 -21.26 -30.45
C ASN A 47 11.39 -20.47 -30.67
N GLU A 48 11.45 -19.23 -31.16
CA GLU A 48 10.29 -18.34 -31.40
C GLU A 48 9.43 -18.09 -30.14
N ILE A 49 10.05 -18.09 -28.95
CA ILE A 49 9.37 -17.96 -27.68
C ILE A 49 9.37 -16.52 -27.23
N LYS A 50 8.22 -15.99 -26.76
CA LYS A 50 8.09 -14.65 -26.19
C LYS A 50 8.00 -14.75 -24.67
N PHE A 51 9.08 -14.41 -23.97
CA PHE A 51 9.08 -14.32 -22.51
C PHE A 51 8.97 -12.87 -22.02
N PRO A 52 8.29 -12.65 -20.89
CA PRO A 52 8.36 -11.38 -20.18
C PRO A 52 9.81 -11.03 -19.79
N PRO A 53 10.20 -9.74 -19.74
CA PRO A 53 11.56 -9.32 -19.39
C PRO A 53 12.06 -9.87 -18.04
N SER A 54 11.14 -10.10 -17.08
CA SER A 54 11.46 -10.72 -15.78
C SER A 54 12.01 -12.14 -15.93
N TYR A 55 11.43 -12.94 -16.83
CA TYR A 55 11.89 -14.31 -17.07
C TYR A 55 13.27 -14.34 -17.74
N ILE A 56 13.50 -13.44 -18.68
CA ILE A 56 14.82 -13.30 -19.35
C ILE A 56 15.89 -12.94 -18.32
N LYS A 57 15.58 -12.00 -17.42
CA LYS A 57 16.47 -11.60 -16.33
C LYS A 57 16.84 -12.77 -15.41
N ASP A 58 15.87 -13.58 -15.04
CA ASP A 58 16.09 -14.72 -14.15
C ASP A 58 16.82 -15.86 -14.88
N LEU A 59 16.55 -16.08 -16.17
CA LEU A 59 17.29 -17.00 -17.03
C LEU A 59 18.79 -16.64 -17.12
N ILE A 60 19.07 -15.35 -17.34
CA ILE A 60 20.47 -14.87 -17.39
C ILE A 60 21.17 -15.12 -16.05
N ARG A 61 20.49 -14.83 -14.93
CA ARG A 61 21.06 -15.11 -13.60
C ARG A 61 21.36 -16.58 -13.36
N VAL A 62 20.44 -17.47 -13.78
CA VAL A 62 20.63 -18.92 -13.65
C VAL A 62 21.75 -19.41 -14.54
N TYR A 63 21.81 -18.90 -15.78
CA TYR A 63 22.88 -19.23 -16.72
C TYR A 63 24.26 -18.87 -16.18
N ILE A 64 24.43 -17.67 -15.67
CA ILE A 64 25.69 -17.20 -15.06
C ILE A 64 26.05 -18.03 -13.82
N LYS A 65 25.06 -18.30 -12.93
CA LYS A 65 25.32 -18.98 -11.67
C LYS A 65 25.65 -20.46 -11.82
N ARG A 66 25.12 -21.13 -12.85
CA ARG A 66 25.26 -22.58 -13.04
C ARG A 66 26.19 -23.00 -14.18
N GLU A 67 26.70 -22.04 -14.95
CA GLU A 67 27.57 -22.30 -16.12
C GLU A 67 27.00 -23.39 -17.04
N LEU A 68 25.71 -23.21 -17.44
CA LEU A 68 25.00 -24.21 -18.23
C LEU A 68 25.60 -24.37 -19.64
N THR A 69 25.58 -25.58 -20.18
CA THR A 69 25.91 -25.85 -21.59
C THR A 69 24.77 -25.36 -22.50
N ASP A 70 25.05 -25.15 -23.79
CA ASP A 70 24.07 -24.65 -24.76
C ASP A 70 22.86 -25.62 -24.91
N ASP A 71 23.10 -26.94 -24.79
CA ASP A 71 22.02 -27.93 -24.83
C ASP A 71 21.13 -27.88 -23.57
N GLU A 72 21.75 -27.75 -22.39
CA GLU A 72 21.02 -27.59 -21.13
C GLU A 72 20.22 -26.29 -21.07
N LEU A 73 20.76 -25.19 -21.62
CA LEU A 73 20.05 -23.93 -21.74
C LEU A 73 18.84 -24.06 -22.65
N ASN A 74 18.97 -24.71 -23.79
CA ASN A 74 17.86 -24.94 -24.71
C ASN A 74 16.76 -25.82 -24.06
N GLU A 75 17.13 -26.89 -23.37
CA GLU A 75 16.17 -27.75 -22.63
C GLU A 75 15.46 -26.95 -21.51
N LEU A 76 16.19 -26.10 -20.79
CA LEU A 76 15.65 -25.24 -19.76
C LEU A 76 14.62 -24.26 -20.33
N VAL A 77 14.96 -23.57 -21.43
CA VAL A 77 14.08 -22.63 -22.12
C VAL A 77 12.79 -23.30 -22.57
N LEU A 78 12.88 -24.50 -23.16
CA LEU A 78 11.69 -25.25 -23.57
C LEU A 78 10.81 -25.66 -22.38
N LYS A 79 11.40 -26.14 -21.27
CA LYS A 79 10.64 -26.47 -20.05
C LYS A 79 9.97 -25.26 -19.42
N ILE A 80 10.64 -24.12 -19.44
CA ILE A 80 10.04 -22.87 -18.95
C ILE A 80 8.87 -22.45 -19.83
N ASN A 81 9.02 -22.57 -21.15
CA ASN A 81 7.92 -22.25 -22.07
C ASN A 81 6.71 -23.17 -21.85
N GLU A 82 6.94 -24.48 -21.70
CA GLU A 82 5.86 -25.42 -21.39
C GLU A 82 5.15 -25.08 -20.07
N ALA A 83 5.91 -24.73 -19.03
CA ALA A 83 5.35 -24.30 -17.75
C ALA A 83 4.61 -22.97 -17.86
N HIS A 84 5.13 -22.03 -18.67
CA HIS A 84 4.51 -20.74 -18.93
C HIS A 84 3.18 -20.90 -19.69
N GLU A 85 3.14 -21.73 -20.73
CA GLU A 85 1.91 -22.03 -21.48
C GLU A 85 0.84 -22.68 -20.59
N ARG A 86 1.23 -23.57 -19.68
CA ARG A 86 0.31 -24.16 -18.70
C ARG A 86 -0.21 -23.17 -17.66
N ALA A 87 0.49 -22.06 -17.46
CA ALA A 87 0.07 -21.00 -16.53
C ALA A 87 -0.94 -20.03 -17.13
N TYR A 88 -1.15 -20.05 -18.45
CA TYR A 88 -2.20 -19.25 -19.08
C TYR A 88 -3.58 -19.81 -18.71
N ILE A 89 -4.48 -18.88 -18.45
CA ILE A 89 -5.88 -19.20 -18.21
C ILE A 89 -6.61 -19.37 -19.56
N GLU A 90 -7.61 -20.25 -19.57
CA GLU A 90 -8.43 -20.44 -20.78
C GLU A 90 -9.24 -19.19 -21.11
N ALA A 91 -9.42 -18.92 -22.40
CA ALA A 91 -10.25 -17.81 -22.85
C ALA A 91 -11.70 -17.99 -22.39
N GLY A 92 -12.30 -16.92 -21.86
CA GLY A 92 -13.67 -16.93 -21.35
C GLY A 92 -13.82 -17.40 -19.91
N GLU A 93 -12.73 -17.67 -19.18
CA GLU A 93 -12.76 -17.97 -17.75
C GLU A 93 -13.15 -16.75 -16.92
N ALA A 94 -13.97 -16.96 -15.89
CA ALA A 94 -14.46 -15.90 -14.98
C ALA A 94 -13.40 -15.52 -13.92
N VAL A 95 -12.27 -14.95 -14.34
CA VAL A 95 -11.10 -14.66 -13.46
C VAL A 95 -11.45 -13.78 -12.27
N GLY A 96 -12.35 -12.82 -12.42
CA GLY A 96 -12.81 -11.94 -11.33
C GLY A 96 -13.50 -12.72 -10.22
N THR A 97 -14.36 -13.68 -10.57
CA THR A 97 -15.05 -14.56 -9.61
C THR A 97 -14.05 -15.48 -8.90
N VAL A 98 -13.13 -16.08 -9.66
CA VAL A 98 -12.08 -16.94 -9.11
C VAL A 98 -11.18 -16.16 -8.14
N ALA A 99 -10.77 -14.94 -8.51
CA ALA A 99 -9.97 -14.07 -7.64
C ALA A 99 -10.72 -13.69 -6.37
N ALA A 100 -11.99 -13.29 -6.49
CA ALA A 100 -12.82 -12.94 -5.33
C ALA A 100 -12.98 -14.12 -4.34
N GLN A 101 -13.20 -15.32 -4.86
CA GLN A 101 -13.29 -16.52 -4.03
C GLN A 101 -11.94 -16.89 -3.40
N SER A 102 -10.84 -16.79 -4.16
CA SER A 102 -9.50 -17.13 -3.68
C SER A 102 -8.97 -16.18 -2.63
N VAL A 103 -9.36 -14.92 -2.66
CA VAL A 103 -9.03 -13.93 -1.62
C VAL A 103 -10.03 -13.98 -0.46
N GLY A 104 -11.29 -14.29 -0.71
CA GLY A 104 -12.35 -14.30 0.30
C GLY A 104 -12.35 -15.56 1.17
N GLU A 105 -12.03 -16.73 0.62
CA GLU A 105 -11.99 -18.00 1.37
C GLU A 105 -11.00 -17.93 2.56
N PRO A 106 -9.75 -17.49 2.40
CA PRO A 106 -8.84 -17.31 3.53
C PRO A 106 -9.37 -16.36 4.61
N GLY A 107 -10.16 -15.36 4.25
CA GLY A 107 -10.81 -14.46 5.20
C GLY A 107 -11.72 -15.18 6.18
N THR A 108 -12.43 -16.23 5.75
CA THR A 108 -13.26 -17.07 6.61
C THR A 108 -12.41 -17.86 7.61
N GLN A 109 -11.24 -18.33 7.20
CA GLN A 109 -10.30 -19.03 8.09
C GLN A 109 -9.68 -18.08 9.13
N MET A 110 -9.44 -16.82 8.78
CA MET A 110 -8.94 -15.80 9.72
C MET A 110 -9.90 -15.55 10.88
N THR A 111 -11.21 -15.58 10.65
CA THR A 111 -12.21 -15.37 11.73
C THR A 111 -12.17 -16.47 12.77
N MET A 112 -11.74 -17.68 12.40
CA MET A 112 -11.65 -18.85 13.31
C MET A 112 -10.32 -18.90 14.07
N ARG A 113 -9.31 -18.12 13.68
CA ARG A 113 -7.98 -18.09 14.31
C ARG A 113 -7.70 -16.74 14.93
N THR A 114 -7.87 -16.64 16.25
CA THR A 114 -7.34 -15.52 17.03
C THR A 114 -5.86 -15.78 17.30
N PHE A 115 -4.96 -15.28 16.44
CA PHE A 115 -3.54 -15.32 16.72
C PHE A 115 -3.14 -14.16 17.60
N HIS A 116 -2.66 -14.45 18.80
CA HIS A 116 -1.91 -13.51 19.61
C HIS A 116 -0.48 -13.47 19.07
N TYR A 117 -0.15 -12.40 18.37
CA TYR A 117 1.23 -12.19 17.90
C TYR A 117 2.12 -11.81 19.10
N ALA A 118 2.89 -12.75 19.58
CA ALA A 118 3.72 -12.63 20.78
C ALA A 118 5.00 -11.79 20.57
N GLY A 119 5.18 -11.10 19.47
CA GLY A 119 6.45 -10.49 19.10
C GLY A 119 6.49 -8.98 18.93
N VAL A 120 5.35 -8.27 18.83
CA VAL A 120 5.32 -6.83 18.56
C VAL A 120 4.41 -6.12 19.56
N ALA A 121 4.76 -6.25 20.85
CA ALA A 121 4.00 -5.59 21.93
C ALA A 121 4.19 -4.06 21.99
N GLU A 122 5.07 -3.48 21.16
CA GLU A 122 5.44 -2.07 21.23
C GLU A 122 4.63 -1.16 20.31
N LEU A 123 4.07 -1.71 19.21
CA LEU A 123 3.21 -0.98 18.30
C LEU A 123 1.84 -1.67 18.22
N ASN A 124 0.77 -0.90 18.40
CA ASN A 124 -0.57 -1.37 18.13
C ASN A 124 -0.76 -1.43 16.61
N VAL A 125 -0.82 -2.62 16.03
CA VAL A 125 -1.08 -2.83 14.60
C VAL A 125 -2.32 -3.69 14.44
N THR A 126 -3.25 -3.26 13.59
CA THR A 126 -4.39 -4.10 13.20
C THR A 126 -3.88 -5.23 12.31
N LEU A 127 -4.15 -6.47 12.70
CA LEU A 127 -3.68 -7.68 12.01
C LEU A 127 -4.87 -8.54 11.57
N GLY A 128 -4.64 -9.36 10.56
CA GLY A 128 -5.61 -10.33 10.07
C GLY A 128 -6.83 -9.72 9.39
N LEU A 129 -8.01 -10.29 9.63
CA LEU A 129 -9.24 -9.92 8.93
C LEU A 129 -9.62 -8.43 9.03
N PRO A 130 -9.52 -7.75 10.19
CA PRO A 130 -9.81 -6.31 10.26
C PRO A 130 -8.94 -5.48 9.32
N ARG A 131 -7.66 -5.82 9.18
CA ARG A 131 -6.75 -5.15 8.26
C ARG A 131 -7.10 -5.42 6.80
N LEU A 132 -7.42 -6.67 6.46
CA LEU A 132 -7.85 -7.03 5.12
C LEU A 132 -9.09 -6.25 4.72
N ILE A 133 -10.08 -6.13 5.63
CA ILE A 133 -11.29 -5.32 5.39
C ILE A 133 -10.96 -3.84 5.22
N GLU A 134 -10.05 -3.28 6.02
CA GLU A 134 -9.62 -1.87 5.88
C GLU A 134 -9.04 -1.58 4.49
N ILE A 135 -8.24 -2.50 3.96
CA ILE A 135 -7.61 -2.35 2.64
C ILE A 135 -8.66 -2.45 1.53
N VAL A 136 -9.50 -3.49 1.54
CA VAL A 136 -10.53 -3.72 0.51
C VAL A 136 -11.62 -2.64 0.52
N ASP A 137 -11.96 -2.12 1.71
CA ASP A 137 -12.87 -0.98 1.86
C ASP A 137 -12.23 0.37 1.52
N ALA A 138 -10.94 0.42 1.24
CA ALA A 138 -10.17 1.64 1.00
C ALA A 138 -10.49 2.72 2.06
N ARG A 139 -10.38 2.38 3.34
CA ARG A 139 -10.75 3.29 4.44
C ARG A 139 -9.81 4.49 4.48
N LYS A 140 -10.38 5.71 4.43
CA LYS A 140 -9.62 6.97 4.52
C LYS A 140 -8.94 7.19 5.86
N LYS A 141 -9.45 6.57 6.94
CA LYS A 141 -8.82 6.60 8.25
C LYS A 141 -8.57 5.17 8.69
N ILE A 142 -7.33 4.78 8.70
CA ILE A 142 -6.88 3.51 9.23
C ILE A 142 -6.82 3.57 10.76
N SER A 143 -7.08 2.41 11.39
CA SER A 143 -7.10 2.31 12.87
C SER A 143 -5.71 2.50 13.46
N THR A 144 -4.69 1.96 12.81
CA THR A 144 -3.30 1.97 13.27
C THR A 144 -2.37 2.32 12.11
N PRO A 145 -2.25 3.61 11.74
CA PRO A 145 -1.28 4.03 10.75
C PRO A 145 0.14 3.78 11.26
N THR A 146 0.99 3.20 10.43
CA THR A 146 2.40 2.94 10.70
C THR A 146 3.24 3.30 9.48
N MET A 147 4.48 3.64 9.72
CA MET A 147 5.43 3.94 8.65
C MET A 147 6.79 3.38 9.00
N ASP A 148 7.46 2.82 7.99
CA ASP A 148 8.80 2.29 8.06
C ASP A 148 9.74 3.22 7.28
N ILE A 149 10.70 3.82 7.97
CA ILE A 149 11.64 4.79 7.40
C ILE A 149 13.00 4.14 7.29
N TYR A 150 13.51 4.13 6.06
CA TYR A 150 14.84 3.65 5.70
C TYR A 150 15.75 4.83 5.38
N PHE A 151 17.06 4.60 5.54
CA PHE A 151 18.08 5.62 5.33
C PHE A 151 18.87 5.36 4.04
N GLU A 152 19.42 6.43 3.48
CA GLU A 152 20.40 6.36 2.41
C GLU A 152 21.66 5.62 2.87
N GLU A 153 22.42 5.06 1.94
CA GLU A 153 23.60 4.23 2.23
C GLU A 153 24.65 4.91 3.11
N GLU A 154 24.74 6.24 3.05
CA GLU A 154 25.68 7.03 3.84
C GLU A 154 25.30 7.05 5.34
N TYR A 155 23.99 7.04 5.66
CA TYR A 155 23.46 7.22 7.02
C TYR A 155 22.93 5.93 7.67
N LYS A 156 22.81 4.82 6.91
CA LYS A 156 22.19 3.57 7.39
C LYS A 156 22.80 2.97 8.65
N ASN A 157 24.09 3.25 8.92
CA ASN A 157 24.83 2.73 10.09
C ASN A 157 25.12 3.79 11.15
N ASP A 158 24.75 5.06 10.93
CA ASP A 158 24.98 6.15 11.89
C ASP A 158 23.86 6.22 12.94
N GLU A 159 24.12 5.61 14.10
CA GLU A 159 23.17 5.61 15.23
C GLU A 159 22.86 7.02 15.75
N GLU A 160 23.84 7.94 15.73
CA GLU A 160 23.62 9.30 16.24
C GLU A 160 22.69 10.11 15.34
N PHE A 161 22.86 9.96 14.02
CA PHE A 161 21.99 10.58 13.03
C PHE A 161 20.56 10.05 13.16
N VAL A 162 20.40 8.72 13.23
CA VAL A 162 19.11 8.06 13.38
C VAL A 162 18.39 8.51 14.65
N ARG A 163 19.09 8.59 15.77
CA ARG A 163 18.51 9.10 17.03
C ARG A 163 18.13 10.56 16.98
N LYS A 164 18.92 11.41 16.33
CA LYS A 164 18.59 12.82 16.13
C LYS A 164 17.31 12.98 15.30
N LEU A 165 17.22 12.23 14.21
CA LEU A 165 16.06 12.26 13.34
C LEU A 165 14.82 11.70 14.04
N ALA A 166 14.94 10.59 14.77
CA ALA A 166 13.86 10.01 15.55
C ALA A 166 13.27 10.99 16.58
N ASN A 167 14.14 11.72 17.30
CA ASN A 167 13.72 12.75 18.24
C ASN A 167 13.06 13.95 17.55
N LYS A 168 13.52 14.31 16.33
CA LYS A 168 12.92 15.39 15.53
C LYS A 168 11.54 15.01 15.02
N ILE A 169 11.35 13.76 14.59
CA ILE A 169 10.09 13.25 14.01
C ILE A 169 9.07 12.93 15.10
N GLY A 170 9.53 12.33 16.22
CA GLY A 170 8.67 11.86 17.29
C GLY A 170 7.91 12.98 17.99
N LYS A 171 6.64 12.73 18.26
CA LYS A 171 5.80 13.68 19.01
C LYS A 171 6.34 13.83 20.42
N SER A 172 6.70 15.04 20.79
CA SER A 172 7.00 15.44 22.16
C SER A 172 5.95 16.41 22.65
N THR A 173 5.30 16.09 23.78
CA THR A 173 4.31 16.95 24.42
C THR A 173 4.89 17.61 25.66
N ILE A 174 4.24 18.67 26.16
CA ILE A 174 4.63 19.27 27.46
C ILE A 174 4.64 18.20 28.55
N ASN A 175 3.67 17.28 28.55
CA ASN A 175 3.57 16.19 29.51
C ASN A 175 4.83 15.32 29.59
N ASP A 176 5.59 15.19 28.52
CA ASP A 176 6.79 14.36 28.45
C ASP A 176 8.02 15.02 29.09
N ILE A 177 8.03 16.34 29.17
CA ILE A 177 9.13 17.16 29.74
C ILE A 177 8.77 17.79 31.07
N LEU A 178 7.59 17.44 31.63
CA LEU A 178 7.15 17.93 32.93
C LEU A 178 8.03 17.41 34.07
N SER A 179 8.38 18.31 35.01
CA SER A 179 8.85 17.99 36.35
C SER A 179 7.70 18.03 37.35
N ASP A 180 6.92 19.14 37.36
CA ASP A 180 5.79 19.31 38.25
C ASP A 180 4.63 20.02 37.53
N PHE A 181 3.40 19.70 37.94
CA PHE A 181 2.19 20.22 37.36
C PHE A 181 1.15 20.56 38.44
N ASN A 182 1.01 21.84 38.72
CA ASN A 182 0.16 22.32 39.80
C ASN A 182 -1.03 23.11 39.27
N LEU A 183 -2.22 22.81 39.82
CA LEU A 183 -3.47 23.56 39.58
C LEU A 183 -3.75 24.46 40.79
N ASP A 184 -3.50 25.73 40.65
CA ASP A 184 -3.82 26.71 41.68
C ASP A 184 -5.26 27.23 41.47
N TYR A 185 -6.18 26.69 42.24
CA TYR A 185 -7.58 27.13 42.19
C TYR A 185 -7.81 28.46 42.91
N GLY A 186 -6.91 28.90 43.80
CA GLY A 186 -7.01 30.17 44.49
C GLY A 186 -6.62 31.33 43.58
N GLY A 187 -5.50 31.18 42.86
CA GLY A 187 -5.04 32.13 41.85
C GLY A 187 -5.66 31.95 40.48
N MET A 188 -6.49 30.92 40.29
CA MET A 188 -7.11 30.57 38.99
C MET A 188 -6.08 30.44 37.88
N GLN A 189 -5.01 29.67 38.13
CA GLN A 189 -3.88 29.50 37.21
C GLN A 189 -3.37 28.07 37.18
N VAL A 190 -2.70 27.71 36.08
CA VAL A 190 -2.02 26.41 35.90
C VAL A 190 -0.52 26.69 35.89
N ILE A 191 0.21 26.08 36.83
CA ILE A 191 1.64 26.24 37.00
C ILE A 191 2.31 24.98 36.51
N VAL A 192 3.25 25.13 35.59
CA VAL A 192 3.97 24.03 34.94
C VAL A 192 5.46 24.25 35.15
N THR A 193 6.15 23.29 35.73
CA THR A 193 7.60 23.31 35.86
C THR A 193 8.20 22.29 34.90
N LEU A 194 9.09 22.72 34.02
CA LEU A 194 9.78 21.89 33.05
C LEU A 194 11.04 21.28 33.66
N ASP A 195 11.40 20.09 33.21
CA ASP A 195 12.61 19.36 33.66
C ASP A 195 13.75 19.61 32.65
N GLU A 196 14.78 20.33 33.07
CA GLU A 196 15.93 20.64 32.23
C GLU A 196 16.63 19.40 31.71
N ARG A 197 16.74 18.32 32.52
CA ARG A 197 17.37 17.06 32.07
C ARG A 197 16.62 16.40 30.95
N LYS A 198 15.28 16.35 31.05
CA LYS A 198 14.43 15.78 30.00
C LYS A 198 14.46 16.61 28.71
N ILE A 199 14.63 17.94 28.82
CA ILE A 199 14.79 18.82 27.65
C ILE A 199 16.13 18.52 26.96
N GLN A 200 17.21 18.40 27.73
CA GLN A 200 18.54 18.06 27.22
C GLN A 200 18.61 16.65 26.61
N ASP A 201 18.01 15.66 27.27
CA ASP A 201 17.97 14.27 26.78
C ASP A 201 17.26 14.17 25.42
N ARG A 202 16.21 14.99 25.21
CA ARG A 202 15.48 15.05 23.94
C ARG A 202 16.08 16.05 22.97
N ARG A 203 17.16 16.73 23.34
CA ARG A 203 17.83 17.77 22.53
C ARG A 203 16.86 18.84 22.03
N LEU A 204 15.90 19.23 22.88
CA LEU A 204 14.97 20.29 22.59
C LEU A 204 15.58 21.64 22.98
N ASP A 205 15.32 22.67 22.18
CA ASP A 205 15.75 24.03 22.49
C ASP A 205 14.64 24.74 23.28
N TYR A 206 15.02 25.30 24.46
CA TYR A 206 14.10 25.95 25.37
C TYR A 206 13.41 27.15 24.71
N ASP A 207 14.15 27.94 23.92
CA ASP A 207 13.60 29.12 23.25
C ASP A 207 12.54 28.73 22.22
N SER A 208 12.75 27.61 21.52
CA SER A 208 11.76 27.04 20.59
C SER A 208 10.49 26.59 21.29
N ILE A 209 10.60 26.02 22.49
CA ILE A 209 9.44 25.61 23.30
C ILE A 209 8.64 26.82 23.71
N ILE A 210 9.30 27.89 24.22
CA ILE A 210 8.65 29.14 24.61
C ILE A 210 7.92 29.76 23.41
N ALA A 211 8.58 29.87 22.25
CA ALA A 211 7.99 30.45 21.06
C ALA A 211 6.71 29.71 20.60
N GLN A 212 6.68 28.39 20.74
CA GLN A 212 5.49 27.60 20.44
C GLN A 212 4.38 27.78 21.46
N VAL A 213 4.72 27.82 22.74
CA VAL A 213 3.77 28.06 23.83
C VAL A 213 3.12 29.42 23.68
N GLU A 214 3.91 30.49 23.43
CA GLU A 214 3.41 31.86 23.23
C GLU A 214 2.52 31.97 21.98
N LYS A 215 2.83 31.27 20.92
CA LYS A 215 2.03 31.23 19.69
C LYS A 215 0.61 30.71 19.93
N ILE A 216 0.46 29.72 20.83
CA ILE A 216 -0.83 29.07 21.10
C ILE A 216 -1.55 29.73 22.27
N PHE A 217 -0.81 30.08 23.34
CA PHE A 217 -1.37 30.70 24.53
C PHE A 217 -0.92 32.14 24.65
N LYS A 218 -1.85 33.08 24.39
CA LYS A 218 -1.57 34.54 24.43
C LYS A 218 -1.33 35.15 25.82
N LYS A 219 -1.61 34.39 26.89
CA LYS A 219 -1.46 34.80 28.29
C LYS A 219 -0.64 33.75 29.03
N VAL A 220 0.65 33.79 28.83
CA VAL A 220 1.62 32.99 29.56
C VAL A 220 2.57 33.92 30.27
N GLU A 221 2.79 33.72 31.54
CA GLU A 221 3.84 34.38 32.31
C GLU A 221 4.99 33.37 32.45
N ILE A 222 6.15 33.80 31.97
CA ILE A 222 7.37 33.02 32.05
C ILE A 222 8.14 33.53 33.24
N GLU A 223 8.31 32.65 34.25
CA GLU A 223 9.16 32.92 35.40
C GLU A 223 10.54 32.29 35.17
N ASP A 224 11.59 32.82 35.79
CA ASP A 224 12.90 32.19 35.82
C ASP A 224 12.79 30.82 36.45
N ASP A 225 13.68 29.87 36.09
CA ASP A 225 13.68 28.44 36.52
C ASP A 225 12.71 27.50 35.80
N TYR A 226 12.54 27.64 34.45
CA TYR A 226 11.73 26.71 33.65
C TYR A 226 10.27 26.60 34.08
N LYS A 227 9.72 27.65 34.70
CA LYS A 227 8.37 27.71 35.22
C LYS A 227 7.46 28.53 34.33
N LEU A 228 6.36 27.95 33.87
CA LEU A 228 5.36 28.54 32.98
C LEU A 228 4.03 28.66 33.75
N THR A 229 3.45 29.85 33.78
CA THR A 229 2.16 30.12 34.43
C THR A 229 1.12 30.50 33.39
N PHE A 230 0.07 29.68 33.29
CA PHE A 230 -1.02 29.87 32.34
C PHE A 230 -2.27 30.38 33.03
N ARG A 231 -2.90 31.42 32.47
CA ARG A 231 -4.15 31.99 33.00
C ARG A 231 -5.28 31.83 31.99
N PRO A 232 -6.46 31.27 32.40
CA PRO A 232 -7.63 31.21 31.53
C PRO A 232 -8.20 32.58 31.24
N ARG A 233 -8.98 32.72 30.17
CA ARG A 233 -9.68 33.98 29.84
C ARG A 233 -10.76 34.32 30.86
N ASN A 234 -11.54 33.30 31.24
CA ASN A 234 -12.57 33.42 32.26
C ASN A 234 -12.14 32.55 33.47
N PRO A 235 -12.06 33.10 34.66
CA PRO A 235 -11.63 32.36 35.85
C PRO A 235 -12.73 31.45 36.37
N THR A 236 -12.91 30.28 35.73
CA THR A 236 -13.82 29.22 36.18
C THR A 236 -13.08 27.93 36.34
N ILE A 237 -13.50 27.10 37.32
CA ILE A 237 -12.90 25.79 37.60
C ILE A 237 -12.93 24.87 36.35
N ARG A 238 -13.98 24.97 35.55
CA ARG A 238 -14.11 24.21 34.32
C ARG A 238 -13.06 24.65 33.29
N GLU A 239 -12.85 25.95 33.11
CA GLU A 239 -11.85 26.45 32.15
C GLU A 239 -10.43 26.15 32.57
N ILE A 240 -10.12 26.16 33.87
CA ILE A 240 -8.80 25.74 34.38
C ILE A 240 -8.52 24.27 34.00
N ARG A 241 -9.47 23.37 34.20
CA ARG A 241 -9.30 21.96 33.83
C ARG A 241 -9.11 21.79 32.33
N LEU A 242 -9.93 22.43 31.51
CA LEU A 242 -9.78 22.41 30.04
C LEU A 242 -8.45 23.03 29.59
N LEU A 243 -7.98 24.07 30.27
CA LEU A 243 -6.67 24.66 30.01
C LEU A 243 -5.54 23.70 30.40
N ALA A 244 -5.66 23.04 31.55
CA ALA A 244 -4.72 22.04 32.03
C ALA A 244 -4.54 20.90 31.04
N ASP A 245 -5.64 20.33 30.55
CA ASP A 245 -5.60 19.28 29.53
C ASP A 245 -4.97 19.75 28.23
N LYS A 246 -5.33 20.96 27.75
CA LYS A 246 -4.73 21.56 26.57
C LYS A 246 -3.23 21.83 26.70
N VAL A 247 -2.78 22.24 27.90
CA VAL A 247 -1.35 22.45 28.17
C VAL A 247 -0.60 21.15 28.19
N ARG A 248 -1.15 20.10 28.79
CA ARG A 248 -0.51 18.76 28.81
C ARG A 248 -0.34 18.18 27.43
N ASP A 249 -1.39 18.29 26.60
CA ASP A 249 -1.43 17.72 25.25
C ASP A 249 -0.73 18.59 24.20
N LEU A 250 -0.20 19.77 24.61
CA LEU A 250 0.48 20.66 23.69
C LEU A 250 1.71 19.99 23.10
N GLN A 251 1.73 19.84 21.79
CA GLN A 251 2.87 19.34 21.06
C GLN A 251 3.95 20.43 20.95
N ILE A 252 5.17 20.12 21.43
CA ILE A 252 6.32 21.01 21.42
C ILE A 252 7.21 20.73 20.22
N SER A 253 7.41 19.44 19.90
CA SER A 253 8.25 19.01 18.80
C SER A 253 7.62 17.82 18.12
N GLY A 254 8.13 17.48 16.95
CA GLY A 254 7.69 16.34 16.18
C GLY A 254 6.84 16.68 14.96
N THR A 255 6.76 15.73 14.05
CA THR A 255 5.99 15.84 12.82
C THR A 255 4.51 15.59 13.11
N LYS A 256 3.65 16.46 12.56
CA LYS A 256 2.20 16.31 12.71
C LYS A 256 1.74 14.95 12.13
N GLY A 257 0.97 14.21 12.90
CA GLY A 257 0.47 12.90 12.47
C GLY A 257 1.28 11.71 12.98
N ILE A 258 2.51 11.93 13.46
CA ILE A 258 3.37 10.91 14.03
C ILE A 258 3.29 10.96 15.56
N GLY A 259 3.04 9.82 16.18
CA GLY A 259 3.01 9.64 17.63
C GLY A 259 4.35 9.15 18.16
N LYS A 260 4.41 7.86 18.46
CA LYS A 260 5.64 7.20 18.94
C LYS A 260 6.58 6.86 17.79
N VAL A 261 7.87 6.85 18.11
CA VAL A 261 8.93 6.45 17.19
C VAL A 261 9.77 5.38 17.89
N ILE A 262 9.99 4.28 17.21
CA ILE A 262 10.76 3.13 17.68
C ILE A 262 11.92 2.90 16.74
N ILE A 263 13.13 2.90 17.26
CA ILE A 263 14.34 2.63 16.50
C ILE A 263 14.64 1.13 16.66
N ARG A 264 14.79 0.43 15.55
CA ARG A 264 15.21 -0.96 15.51
C ARG A 264 16.47 -1.10 14.68
N LYS A 265 17.35 -1.98 15.11
CA LYS A 265 18.47 -2.42 14.31
C LYS A 265 18.05 -3.67 13.56
N GLY A 266 17.94 -3.56 12.23
CA GLY A 266 17.81 -4.72 11.33
C GLY A 266 19.16 -5.47 11.23
N ASP A 267 19.22 -6.43 10.31
CA ASP A 267 20.43 -7.26 10.13
C ASP A 267 21.65 -6.41 9.73
N ASP A 268 21.47 -5.44 8.83
CA ASP A 268 22.56 -4.61 8.28
C ASP A 268 22.33 -3.10 8.40
N GLU A 269 21.17 -2.64 8.90
CA GLU A 269 20.83 -1.21 8.93
C GLU A 269 19.88 -0.84 10.07
N TRP A 270 19.88 0.45 10.43
CA TRP A 270 18.92 1.01 11.36
C TRP A 270 17.61 1.35 10.64
N ILE A 271 16.48 1.01 11.25
CA ILE A 271 15.14 1.28 10.71
C ILE A 271 14.35 2.03 11.78
N ILE A 272 13.62 3.06 11.37
CA ILE A 272 12.68 3.75 12.23
C ILE A 272 11.27 3.28 11.90
N HIS A 273 10.60 2.72 12.91
CA HIS A 273 9.17 2.43 12.87
C HIS A 273 8.39 3.51 13.61
N THR A 274 7.36 4.05 12.99
CA THR A 274 6.53 5.10 13.58
C THR A 274 5.10 4.64 13.82
N GLU A 275 4.50 5.10 14.92
CA GLU A 275 3.05 5.07 15.12
C GLU A 275 2.47 6.37 14.57
N GLY A 276 1.67 6.27 13.55
CA GLY A 276 1.24 7.40 12.74
C GLY A 276 2.01 7.51 11.43
N SER A 277 1.45 8.25 10.48
CA SER A 277 2.02 8.42 9.15
C SER A 277 1.98 9.89 8.72
N ASN A 278 3.05 10.34 8.08
CA ASN A 278 3.14 11.60 7.33
C ASN A 278 4.32 11.52 6.36
N LEU A 279 4.11 10.77 5.27
CA LEU A 279 5.14 10.48 4.27
C LEU A 279 5.66 11.76 3.62
N LYS A 280 4.76 12.72 3.34
CA LYS A 280 5.12 14.00 2.72
C LYS A 280 6.11 14.82 3.56
N ALA A 281 5.91 14.86 4.88
CA ALA A 281 6.80 15.60 5.77
C ALA A 281 8.15 14.89 5.89
N ILE A 282 8.12 13.56 5.98
CA ILE A 282 9.33 12.75 6.12
C ILE A 282 10.21 12.82 4.86
N PHE A 283 9.64 12.82 3.68
CA PHE A 283 10.40 12.92 2.41
C PHE A 283 11.11 14.27 2.20
N ASN A 284 10.78 15.29 3.01
CA ASN A 284 11.49 16.55 3.01
C ASN A 284 12.72 16.57 3.94
N GLU A 285 12.91 15.53 4.76
CA GLU A 285 14.06 15.41 5.62
C GLU A 285 15.26 14.83 4.85
N GLU A 286 16.46 15.26 5.19
CA GLU A 286 17.70 14.80 4.58
C GLU A 286 18.10 13.40 5.08
N GLY A 287 18.75 12.61 4.25
CA GLY A 287 19.26 11.28 4.59
C GLY A 287 18.24 10.14 4.59
N ILE A 288 17.02 10.38 4.09
CA ILE A 288 15.97 9.37 4.02
C ILE A 288 15.89 8.77 2.61
N ASP A 289 15.92 7.45 2.55
CA ASP A 289 15.69 6.71 1.31
C ASP A 289 14.20 6.73 0.94
N LYS A 290 13.86 7.58 -0.03
CA LYS A 290 12.48 7.77 -0.53
C LYS A 290 11.94 6.57 -1.30
N ALA A 291 12.82 5.72 -1.83
CA ALA A 291 12.42 4.56 -2.62
C ALA A 291 12.01 3.38 -1.74
N ARG A 292 12.64 3.22 -0.57
CA ARG A 292 12.37 2.10 0.35
C ARG A 292 11.43 2.45 1.49
N SER A 293 11.37 3.73 1.87
CA SER A 293 10.49 4.18 2.97
C SER A 293 9.03 4.08 2.56
N THR A 294 8.22 3.44 3.40
CA THR A 294 6.83 3.12 3.10
C THR A 294 5.92 3.32 4.30
N THR A 295 4.62 3.43 4.03
CA THR A 295 3.56 3.49 5.05
C THR A 295 2.47 2.48 4.73
N ASN A 296 1.71 2.09 5.73
CA ASN A 296 0.53 1.26 5.54
C ASN A 296 -0.72 2.06 5.12
N ASP A 297 -0.64 3.41 5.01
CA ASP A 297 -1.74 4.26 4.54
C ASP A 297 -1.73 4.38 3.02
N ILE A 298 -2.63 3.64 2.35
CA ILE A 298 -2.74 3.58 0.89
C ILE A 298 -3.09 4.95 0.30
N HIS A 299 -3.98 5.72 0.96
CA HIS A 299 -4.39 7.03 0.47
C HIS A 299 -3.27 8.07 0.57
N GLU A 300 -2.42 7.95 1.57
CA GLU A 300 -1.25 8.80 1.69
C GLU A 300 -0.23 8.48 0.59
N ILE A 301 0.00 7.20 0.29
CA ILE A 301 0.84 6.77 -0.83
C ILE A 301 0.27 7.29 -2.16
N GLU A 302 -1.04 7.18 -2.37
CA GLU A 302 -1.73 7.71 -3.56
C GLU A 302 -1.45 9.21 -3.74
N THR A 303 -1.57 9.99 -2.68
CA THR A 303 -1.41 11.46 -2.75
C THR A 303 0.03 11.92 -2.92
N VAL A 304 1.02 11.17 -2.41
CA VAL A 304 2.43 11.55 -2.42
C VAL A 304 3.19 10.93 -3.58
N LEU A 305 2.98 9.65 -3.85
CA LEU A 305 3.72 8.85 -4.83
C LEU A 305 2.91 8.51 -6.09
N GLY A 306 1.59 8.71 -6.05
CA GLY A 306 0.70 8.43 -7.18
C GLY A 306 0.05 7.07 -7.13
N ILE A 307 -0.84 6.81 -8.14
CA ILE A 307 -1.73 5.65 -8.15
C ILE A 307 -1.01 4.31 -8.35
N GLU A 308 0.05 4.27 -9.13
CA GLU A 308 0.84 3.06 -9.36
C GLU A 308 1.55 2.58 -8.08
N ALA A 309 2.07 3.53 -7.29
CA ALA A 309 2.64 3.22 -5.99
C ALA A 309 1.56 2.71 -5.02
N ALA A 310 0.37 3.32 -5.04
CA ALA A 310 -0.76 2.87 -4.23
C ALA A 310 -1.23 1.46 -4.63
N ARG A 311 -1.28 1.14 -5.93
CA ARG A 311 -1.54 -0.21 -6.43
C ARG A 311 -0.55 -1.23 -5.86
N ASN A 312 0.73 -0.94 -5.96
CA ASN A 312 1.77 -1.82 -5.44
C ASN A 312 1.69 -1.96 -3.91
N ALA A 313 1.35 -0.89 -3.20
CA ALA A 313 1.14 -0.90 -1.77
C ALA A 313 -0.06 -1.78 -1.37
N ILE A 314 -1.17 -1.73 -2.13
CA ILE A 314 -2.32 -2.63 -1.93
C ILE A 314 -1.90 -4.10 -2.07
N VAL A 315 -1.16 -4.44 -3.13
CA VAL A 315 -0.66 -5.80 -3.37
C VAL A 315 0.24 -6.25 -2.22
N TYR A 316 1.17 -5.40 -1.80
CA TYR A 316 2.11 -5.70 -0.73
C TYR A 316 1.39 -5.92 0.62
N GLU A 317 0.51 -5.00 1.01
CA GLU A 317 -0.21 -5.06 2.28
C GLU A 317 -1.20 -6.25 2.36
N LEU A 318 -1.91 -6.55 1.26
CA LEU A 318 -2.78 -7.74 1.19
C LEU A 318 -1.96 -9.02 1.31
N ASN A 319 -0.88 -9.15 0.54
CA ASN A 319 -0.02 -10.33 0.59
C ASN A 319 0.63 -10.50 1.97
N ARG A 320 1.11 -9.42 2.58
CA ARG A 320 1.67 -9.41 3.93
C ARG A 320 0.64 -9.86 4.96
N THR A 321 -0.57 -9.28 4.92
CA THR A 321 -1.66 -9.61 5.86
C THR A 321 -2.05 -11.08 5.79
N LEU A 322 -2.08 -11.67 4.58
CA LEU A 322 -2.36 -13.10 4.37
C LEU A 322 -1.20 -13.97 4.86
N SER A 323 0.03 -13.62 4.50
CA SER A 323 1.25 -14.34 4.88
C SER A 323 1.47 -14.36 6.38
N ASP A 324 1.21 -13.24 7.08
CA ASP A 324 1.32 -13.13 8.54
C ASP A 324 0.34 -14.08 9.26
N GLN A 325 -0.76 -14.45 8.61
CA GLN A 325 -1.73 -15.45 9.11
C GLN A 325 -1.39 -16.88 8.66
N GLY A 326 -0.28 -17.08 7.95
CA GLY A 326 0.13 -18.38 7.40
C GLY A 326 -0.76 -18.86 6.25
N LEU A 327 -1.45 -17.95 5.57
CA LEU A 327 -2.30 -18.24 4.43
C LEU A 327 -1.58 -17.85 3.14
N THR A 328 -1.58 -18.76 2.16
CA THR A 328 -0.96 -18.51 0.86
C THR A 328 -2.04 -18.36 -0.21
N VAL A 329 -2.03 -17.23 -0.88
CA VAL A 329 -2.88 -16.95 -2.04
C VAL A 329 -1.98 -16.57 -3.20
N ASP A 330 -2.31 -17.04 -4.41
CA ASP A 330 -1.53 -16.67 -5.59
C ASP A 330 -1.60 -15.15 -5.81
N ILE A 331 -0.44 -14.54 -5.99
CA ILE A 331 -0.29 -13.08 -6.10
C ILE A 331 -1.12 -12.49 -7.26
N ARG A 332 -1.38 -13.28 -8.30
CA ARG A 332 -2.18 -12.86 -9.47
C ARG A 332 -3.61 -12.47 -9.09
N HIS A 333 -4.22 -13.20 -8.15
CA HIS A 333 -5.56 -12.85 -7.64
C HIS A 333 -5.55 -11.53 -6.86
N ILE A 334 -4.51 -11.33 -6.06
CA ILE A 334 -4.33 -10.08 -5.30
C ILE A 334 -4.08 -8.91 -6.26
N MET A 335 -3.24 -9.10 -7.28
CA MET A 335 -2.97 -8.10 -8.30
C MET A 335 -4.24 -7.69 -9.04
N LEU A 336 -5.10 -8.65 -9.43
CA LEU A 336 -6.37 -8.36 -10.09
C LEU A 336 -7.29 -7.50 -9.22
N VAL A 337 -7.36 -7.78 -7.91
CA VAL A 337 -8.12 -6.96 -6.96
C VAL A 337 -7.55 -5.55 -6.88
N ALA A 338 -6.23 -5.41 -6.77
CA ALA A 338 -5.56 -4.10 -6.72
C ALA A 338 -5.77 -3.31 -8.03
N ASP A 339 -5.67 -3.97 -9.18
CA ASP A 339 -5.89 -3.36 -10.50
C ASP A 339 -7.32 -2.80 -10.62
N MET A 340 -8.31 -3.56 -10.17
CA MET A 340 -9.69 -3.09 -10.15
C MET A 340 -9.90 -1.91 -9.20
N MET A 341 -9.25 -1.90 -8.03
CA MET A 341 -9.36 -0.80 -7.08
C MET A 341 -8.73 0.50 -7.57
N THR A 342 -7.77 0.44 -8.49
CA THR A 342 -6.97 1.58 -8.96
C THR A 342 -7.19 1.95 -10.43
N SER A 343 -8.07 1.22 -11.14
CA SER A 343 -8.29 1.33 -12.59
C SER A 343 -8.71 2.73 -13.07
N GLU A 344 -9.36 3.51 -12.22
CA GLU A 344 -9.85 4.86 -12.57
C GLU A 344 -8.87 5.98 -12.17
N GLY A 345 -7.67 5.64 -11.74
CA GLY A 345 -6.66 6.62 -11.30
C GLY A 345 -6.85 7.15 -9.88
N VAL A 346 -7.83 6.62 -9.14
CA VAL A 346 -8.12 6.92 -7.74
C VAL A 346 -8.37 5.60 -7.01
N VAL A 347 -7.93 5.48 -5.77
CA VAL A 347 -8.19 4.28 -4.96
C VAL A 347 -9.66 4.22 -4.58
N LYS A 348 -10.36 3.20 -5.09
CA LYS A 348 -11.78 2.92 -4.81
C LYS A 348 -11.94 1.62 -4.01
N SER A 349 -12.92 1.61 -3.12
CA SER A 349 -13.32 0.39 -2.42
C SER A 349 -14.03 -0.58 -3.38
N ILE A 350 -14.00 -1.88 -3.07
CA ILE A 350 -14.78 -2.89 -3.81
C ILE A 350 -16.27 -2.83 -3.41
N GLY A 351 -16.57 -2.27 -2.24
CA GLY A 351 -17.91 -2.21 -1.67
C GLY A 351 -18.90 -1.32 -2.42
N ARG A 352 -20.08 -1.13 -1.80
CA ARG A 352 -21.25 -0.39 -2.35
C ARG A 352 -20.97 1.07 -2.71
N HIS A 353 -20.01 1.71 -2.05
CA HIS A 353 -19.63 3.11 -2.30
C HIS A 353 -18.46 3.26 -3.26
N GLY A 354 -17.98 2.17 -3.82
CA GLY A 354 -16.91 2.14 -4.79
C GLY A 354 -17.30 1.40 -6.07
N ILE A 355 -16.45 0.49 -6.51
CA ILE A 355 -16.55 -0.19 -7.81
C ILE A 355 -17.91 -0.87 -8.02
N SER A 356 -18.43 -1.56 -6.98
CA SER A 356 -19.72 -2.27 -7.10
C SER A 356 -20.93 -1.33 -7.24
N GLY A 357 -20.87 -0.13 -6.65
CA GLY A 357 -21.92 0.87 -6.75
C GLY A 357 -21.86 1.74 -8.00
N GLU A 358 -20.74 1.75 -8.69
CA GLU A 358 -20.50 2.56 -9.89
C GLU A 358 -20.52 1.75 -11.19
N LYS A 359 -20.87 0.45 -11.13
CA LYS A 359 -21.03 -0.37 -12.34
C LYS A 359 -22.02 0.27 -13.33
N SER A 360 -21.75 0.13 -14.61
CA SER A 360 -22.62 0.63 -15.68
C SER A 360 -24.00 -0.02 -15.67
N SER A 361 -24.06 -1.35 -15.40
CA SER A 361 -25.32 -2.09 -15.33
C SER A 361 -26.15 -1.71 -14.11
N VAL A 362 -27.41 -1.31 -14.35
CA VAL A 362 -28.40 -0.98 -13.33
C VAL A 362 -28.79 -2.21 -12.53
N LEU A 363 -28.98 -3.34 -13.20
CA LEU A 363 -29.37 -4.60 -12.59
C LEU A 363 -28.27 -5.13 -11.69
N ALA A 364 -27.01 -5.05 -12.11
CA ALA A 364 -25.88 -5.46 -11.30
C ALA A 364 -25.73 -4.60 -10.02
N ARG A 365 -25.89 -3.27 -10.12
CA ARG A 365 -25.90 -2.37 -8.95
C ARG A 365 -27.05 -2.68 -8.01
N ALA A 366 -28.26 -2.86 -8.56
CA ALA A 366 -29.46 -3.13 -7.79
C ALA A 366 -29.44 -4.50 -7.09
N ALA A 367 -28.76 -5.50 -7.67
CA ALA A 367 -28.61 -6.82 -7.08
C ALA A 367 -27.67 -6.85 -5.89
N PHE A 368 -26.68 -5.95 -5.84
CA PHE A 368 -25.70 -5.95 -4.80
C PHE A 368 -26.24 -5.35 -3.48
N GLU A 369 -26.74 -4.11 -3.50
CA GLU A 369 -27.37 -3.43 -2.35
C GLU A 369 -28.26 -2.28 -2.83
N GLU A 370 -29.12 -1.74 -1.94
CA GLU A 370 -30.00 -0.58 -2.17
C GLU A 370 -30.90 -0.71 -3.44
N THR A 371 -31.43 -1.90 -3.70
CA THR A 371 -32.18 -2.27 -4.92
C THR A 371 -33.21 -1.23 -5.32
N GLY A 372 -34.09 -0.82 -4.40
CA GLY A 372 -35.17 0.13 -4.70
C GLY A 372 -34.66 1.50 -5.12
N LYS A 373 -33.58 1.99 -4.53
CA LYS A 373 -33.00 3.28 -4.85
C LYS A 373 -32.33 3.30 -6.23
N HIS A 374 -31.57 2.24 -6.56
CA HIS A 374 -30.92 2.12 -7.87
C HIS A 374 -31.95 2.01 -8.99
N LEU A 375 -33.00 1.16 -8.84
CA LEU A 375 -34.05 1.02 -9.82
C LEU A 375 -34.85 2.31 -10.00
N LEU A 376 -35.19 3.00 -8.91
CA LEU A 376 -35.91 4.27 -8.98
C LEU A 376 -35.08 5.34 -9.70
N ASN A 377 -33.81 5.48 -9.35
CA ASN A 377 -32.91 6.46 -9.98
C ASN A 377 -32.73 6.16 -11.48
N ALA A 378 -32.52 4.90 -11.85
CA ALA A 378 -32.38 4.48 -13.23
C ALA A 378 -33.67 4.75 -14.03
N SER A 379 -34.84 4.49 -13.43
CA SER A 379 -36.12 4.79 -14.04
C SER A 379 -36.33 6.28 -14.29
N ILE A 380 -35.93 7.14 -13.32
CA ILE A 380 -36.02 8.61 -13.47
C ILE A 380 -35.07 9.11 -14.58
N ARG A 381 -33.89 8.53 -14.68
CA ARG A 381 -32.86 8.92 -15.66
C ARG A 381 -33.05 8.30 -17.04
N GLY A 382 -33.88 7.27 -17.16
CA GLY A 382 -34.04 6.49 -18.38
C GLY A 382 -32.78 5.71 -18.77
N GLU A 383 -32.06 5.19 -17.77
CA GLU A 383 -30.83 4.39 -17.99
C GLU A 383 -31.16 3.08 -18.71
N VAL A 384 -30.32 2.68 -19.65
CA VAL A 384 -30.44 1.43 -20.43
C VAL A 384 -29.37 0.47 -19.95
N ASP A 385 -29.73 -0.80 -19.78
CA ASP A 385 -28.80 -1.87 -19.37
C ASP A 385 -28.52 -2.76 -20.60
N ASP A 386 -27.26 -2.82 -21.02
CA ASP A 386 -26.85 -3.57 -22.21
C ASP A 386 -26.68 -5.08 -21.96
N LEU A 387 -26.88 -5.55 -20.71
CA LEU A 387 -26.80 -6.96 -20.30
C LEU A 387 -25.47 -7.64 -20.65
N THR A 388 -24.37 -6.92 -20.54
CA THR A 388 -23.04 -7.43 -20.90
C THR A 388 -22.36 -8.25 -19.78
N GLY A 389 -22.80 -8.08 -18.54
CA GLY A 389 -22.20 -8.75 -17.39
C GLY A 389 -22.86 -10.08 -17.02
N ILE A 390 -22.44 -10.64 -15.89
CA ILE A 390 -22.91 -11.95 -15.41
C ILE A 390 -24.24 -11.83 -14.66
N ILE A 391 -24.31 -10.92 -13.68
CA ILE A 391 -25.41 -10.82 -12.73
C ILE A 391 -26.72 -10.45 -13.42
N GLU A 392 -26.69 -9.49 -14.32
CA GLU A 392 -27.84 -9.05 -15.11
C GLU A 392 -28.40 -10.18 -15.99
N ASN A 393 -27.54 -10.96 -16.62
CA ASN A 393 -27.97 -12.11 -17.43
C ASN A 393 -28.58 -13.21 -16.57
N ILE A 394 -28.05 -13.48 -15.38
CA ILE A 394 -28.62 -14.43 -14.43
C ILE A 394 -30.02 -13.97 -13.99
N ILE A 395 -30.19 -12.68 -13.67
CA ILE A 395 -31.47 -12.13 -13.21
C ILE A 395 -32.56 -12.30 -14.29
N ILE A 396 -32.20 -12.07 -15.56
CA ILE A 396 -33.15 -12.16 -16.68
C ILE A 396 -33.30 -13.61 -17.16
N GLY A 397 -32.44 -14.53 -16.78
CA GLY A 397 -32.49 -15.94 -17.20
C GLY A 397 -31.84 -16.18 -18.57
N GLN A 398 -30.91 -15.35 -18.98
CA GLN A 398 -30.14 -15.50 -20.21
C GLN A 398 -28.80 -16.24 -19.98
N PRO A 399 -28.23 -16.85 -21.04
CA PRO A 399 -26.89 -17.45 -20.96
C PRO A 399 -25.85 -16.38 -20.58
N ILE A 400 -24.94 -16.73 -19.69
CA ILE A 400 -23.84 -15.85 -19.27
C ILE A 400 -22.81 -15.77 -20.41
N PRO A 401 -22.33 -14.58 -20.82
CA PRO A 401 -21.35 -14.41 -21.89
C PRO A 401 -19.91 -14.73 -21.43
N LEU A 402 -19.72 -15.83 -20.68
CA LEU A 402 -18.44 -16.31 -20.14
C LEU A 402 -18.34 -17.84 -20.26
N GLY A 403 -17.12 -18.35 -20.34
CA GLY A 403 -16.86 -19.78 -20.50
C GLY A 403 -17.48 -20.32 -21.78
N THR A 404 -18.20 -21.43 -21.71
CA THR A 404 -18.90 -22.02 -22.85
C THR A 404 -20.00 -21.14 -23.47
N GLY A 405 -20.56 -20.21 -22.70
CA GLY A 405 -21.56 -19.25 -23.16
C GLY A 405 -20.99 -18.11 -24.01
N SER A 406 -19.67 -17.87 -23.99
CA SER A 406 -19.01 -16.88 -24.86
C SER A 406 -18.71 -17.42 -26.27
N VAL A 407 -18.84 -18.73 -26.49
CA VAL A 407 -18.51 -19.39 -27.74
C VAL A 407 -19.75 -19.40 -28.68
N GLY A 408 -19.70 -18.55 -29.71
CA GLY A 408 -20.71 -18.57 -30.76
C GLY A 408 -20.46 -19.72 -31.76
N VAL A 409 -21.34 -20.73 -31.79
CA VAL A 409 -21.25 -21.82 -32.74
C VAL A 409 -22.07 -21.49 -33.98
N LYS A 410 -21.45 -21.46 -35.18
CA LYS A 410 -22.12 -21.29 -36.43
C LYS A 410 -22.02 -22.60 -37.23
N MET A 411 -23.14 -23.01 -37.83
CA MET A 411 -23.16 -24.15 -38.76
C MET A 411 -22.52 -23.72 -40.08
N ASP A 412 -21.43 -24.39 -40.46
CA ASP A 412 -20.78 -24.19 -41.75
C ASP A 412 -21.47 -25.05 -42.80
N TYR A 413 -22.31 -24.44 -43.65
CA TYR A 413 -22.88 -25.10 -44.81
C TYR A 413 -21.81 -25.07 -45.91
N LYS A 414 -21.11 -26.19 -46.09
CA LYS A 414 -20.39 -26.41 -47.36
C LYS A 414 -21.43 -26.50 -48.46
N ASN A 415 -21.55 -25.47 -49.27
CA ASN A 415 -22.23 -25.57 -50.54
C ASN A 415 -21.42 -26.54 -51.41
N GLU A 416 -21.94 -27.77 -51.57
CA GLU A 416 -21.49 -28.70 -52.62
C GLU A 416 -21.80 -28.14 -54.00
#